data_c5ba0eb719ea40d456fde39c885808eb
#
_entry.id   c5ba0eb719ea40d456fde39c885808eb
#
_cell.length_a   1.000
_cell.length_b   1.000
_cell.length_c   1.000
_cell.angle_alpha   90.00
_cell.angle_beta   90.00
_cell.angle_gamma   90.00
#
_symmetry.space_group_name_H-M   'P 1'
#
loop_
_entity.id
_entity.type
_entity.pdbx_description
1 polymer ?
#
loop_
_entity_poly.entity_id
_entity_poly.type
_entity_poly.pdbx_seq_one_letter_code
_entity_poly.pdbx_strand_id
1 'polypeptide(L)' 'MKLEEELTKTGMQTYLYLIKAGKPVGPREVMRGANLTSPSVAYRNLQKLIDLNLVEKDSYSNYVIKEKIGIKGYFWI' A
#
# COMPACT_ATOMS: atom_id res chain seq x y z
N MET A 1 16.81 1.33 5.11
CA MET A 1 15.56 1.10 5.83
C MET A 1 14.90 -0.17 5.32
N LYS A 2 14.45 -0.98 6.23
CA LYS A 2 13.75 -2.20 5.85
C LYS A 2 12.26 -2.00 6.08
N LEU A 3 11.48 -2.36 5.08
CA LEU A 3 10.04 -2.17 5.18
C LEU A 3 9.43 -2.97 6.32
N GLU A 4 9.93 -4.16 6.57
CA GLU A 4 9.36 -4.96 7.65
C GLU A 4 9.65 -4.36 9.01
N GLU A 5 10.58 -3.44 9.11
CA GLU A 5 10.82 -2.72 10.35
C GLU A 5 9.94 -1.48 10.45
N GLU A 6 9.46 -0.99 9.32
CA GLU A 6 8.63 0.19 9.28
C GLU A 6 7.15 -0.13 9.25
N LEU A 7 6.81 -1.31 8.79
CA LEU A 7 5.42 -1.70 8.64
C LEU A 7 5.07 -2.88 9.53
N THR A 8 3.85 -2.86 10.03
CA THR A 8 3.34 -4.01 10.74
C THR A 8 3.03 -5.11 9.73
N LYS A 9 2.66 -6.28 10.24
CA LYS A 9 2.27 -7.38 9.38
C LYS A 9 1.12 -6.99 8.45
N THR A 10 0.10 -6.33 9.01
CA THR A 10 -1.03 -5.91 8.19
C THR A 10 -0.63 -4.80 7.23
N GLY A 11 0.32 -3.97 7.62
CA GLY A 11 0.82 -2.95 6.73
C GLY A 11 1.51 -3.56 5.51
N MET A 12 2.28 -4.60 5.72
CA MET A 12 2.91 -5.30 4.61
C MET A 12 1.88 -5.97 3.73
N GLN A 13 0.85 -6.57 4.33
CA GLN A 13 -0.22 -7.19 3.55
C GLN A 13 -0.91 -6.15 2.67
N THR A 14 -1.13 -4.97 3.22
CA THR A 14 -1.76 -3.89 2.48
C THR A 14 -0.89 -3.47 1.29
N TYR A 15 0.40 -3.31 1.54
CA TYR A 15 1.33 -2.89 0.50
C TYR A 15 1.39 -3.93 -0.62
N LEU A 16 1.50 -5.19 -0.26
CA LEU A 16 1.56 -6.26 -1.25
C LEU A 16 0.28 -6.34 -2.07
N TYR A 17 -0.85 -6.11 -1.43
CA TYR A 17 -2.11 -6.10 -2.17
C TYR A 17 -2.12 -4.98 -3.21
N LEU A 18 -1.63 -3.79 -2.85
CA LEU A 18 -1.60 -2.67 -3.77
C LEU A 18 -0.67 -2.94 -4.95
N ILE A 19 0.46 -3.57 -4.69
CA ILE A 19 1.36 -3.95 -5.75
C ILE A 19 0.67 -4.91 -6.71
N LYS A 20 0.00 -5.90 -6.15
CA LYS A 20 -0.69 -6.91 -6.95
C LYS A 20 -1.82 -6.30 -7.75
N ALA A 21 -2.55 -5.36 -7.17
CA ALA A 21 -3.67 -4.74 -7.85
C ALA A 21 -3.24 -3.95 -9.06
N GLY A 22 -2.14 -3.21 -8.95
CA GLY A 22 -1.58 -2.49 -10.07
C GLY A 22 -2.44 -1.36 -10.61
N LYS A 23 -3.45 -0.95 -9.86
CA LYS A 23 -4.37 0.11 -10.27
C LYS A 23 -4.90 0.78 -9.03
N PRO A 24 -5.48 1.98 -9.15
CA PRO A 24 -6.07 2.63 -8.00
C PRO A 24 -7.22 1.81 -7.41
N VAL A 25 -7.24 1.67 -6.11
CA VAL A 25 -8.28 0.91 -5.41
C VAL A 25 -8.76 1.70 -4.20
N GLY A 26 -10.03 1.53 -3.87
CA GLY A 26 -10.62 2.21 -2.74
C GLY A 26 -10.32 1.49 -1.43
N PRO A 27 -10.59 2.16 -0.29
CA PRO A 27 -10.28 1.57 1.02
C PRO A 27 -11.00 0.25 1.28
N ARG A 28 -12.22 0.10 0.79
CA ARG A 28 -12.96 -1.14 0.99
C ARG A 28 -12.33 -2.29 0.24
N GLU A 29 -11.85 -2.01 -0.97
CA GLU A 29 -11.18 -3.03 -1.74
C GLU A 29 -9.88 -3.43 -1.06
N VAL A 30 -9.18 -2.44 -0.52
CA VAL A 30 -7.95 -2.72 0.20
C VAL A 30 -8.23 -3.58 1.42
N MET A 31 -9.28 -3.25 2.16
CA MET A 31 -9.61 -4.02 3.35
C MET A 31 -9.87 -5.47 2.99
N ARG A 32 -10.67 -5.70 1.95
CA ARG A 32 -10.97 -7.06 1.54
C ARG A 32 -9.77 -7.76 0.92
N GLY A 33 -9.08 -7.07 0.04
CA GLY A 33 -7.97 -7.68 -0.69
C GLY A 33 -6.78 -8.00 0.18
N ALA A 34 -6.54 -7.18 1.19
CA ALA A 34 -5.44 -7.41 2.11
C ALA A 34 -5.86 -8.23 3.32
N ASN A 35 -7.12 -8.66 3.33
CA ASN A 35 -7.66 -9.50 4.40
C ASN A 35 -7.58 -8.84 5.76
N LEU A 36 -7.96 -7.57 5.80
CA LEU A 36 -7.94 -6.81 7.03
C LEU A 36 -9.29 -6.91 7.73
N THR A 37 -9.27 -6.80 9.05
CA THR A 37 -10.47 -7.03 9.83
C THR A 37 -11.33 -5.79 10.02
N SER A 38 -10.79 -4.61 9.77
CA SER A 38 -11.59 -3.41 9.97
C SER A 38 -11.11 -2.29 9.06
N PRO A 39 -11.99 -1.34 8.76
CA PRO A 39 -11.62 -0.18 7.96
C PRO A 39 -10.56 0.67 8.64
N SER A 40 -10.58 0.74 9.97
CA SER A 40 -9.59 1.53 10.70
C SER A 40 -8.18 1.05 10.44
N VAL A 41 -8.01 -0.26 10.40
CA VAL A 41 -6.69 -0.84 10.13
C VAL A 41 -6.26 -0.49 8.72
N ALA A 42 -7.19 -0.58 7.76
CA ALA A 42 -6.87 -0.25 6.38
C ALA A 42 -6.41 1.20 6.26
N TYR A 43 -7.18 2.13 6.85
CA TYR A 43 -6.83 3.54 6.78
C TYR A 43 -5.48 3.82 7.43
N ARG A 44 -5.23 3.22 8.57
CA ARG A 44 -3.98 3.44 9.26
C ARG A 44 -2.80 2.93 8.44
N ASN A 45 -2.94 1.75 7.86
CA ASN A 45 -1.88 1.20 7.03
C ASN A 45 -1.66 2.02 5.78
N LEU A 46 -2.74 2.46 5.14
CA LEU A 46 -2.62 3.29 3.95
C LEU A 46 -1.94 4.61 4.27
N GLN A 47 -2.29 5.21 5.40
CA GLN A 47 -1.65 6.46 5.79
C GLN A 47 -0.15 6.25 6.04
N LYS A 48 0.20 5.15 6.67
CA LYS A 48 1.60 4.85 6.90
C LYS A 48 2.35 4.68 5.59
N LEU A 49 1.74 4.02 4.63
CA LEU A 49 2.36 3.84 3.32
C LEU A 49 2.51 5.16 2.59
N ILE A 50 1.56 6.06 2.74
CA ILE A 50 1.67 7.38 2.16
C ILE A 50 2.82 8.13 2.82
N ASP A 51 2.92 8.05 4.14
CA ASP A 51 3.99 8.71 4.88
C ASP A 51 5.36 8.19 4.47
N LEU A 52 5.43 6.93 4.10
CA LEU A 52 6.67 6.34 3.61
C LEU A 52 6.91 6.61 2.13
N ASN A 53 6.00 7.32 1.50
CA ASN A 53 6.13 7.71 0.09
C ASN A 53 6.06 6.52 -0.86
N LEU A 54 5.34 5.48 -0.45
CA LEU A 54 5.17 4.28 -1.26
C LEU A 54 3.85 4.24 -2.00
N VAL A 55 2.88 5.00 -1.52
CA VAL A 55 1.52 4.98 -2.04
C VAL A 55 1.04 6.41 -2.16
N GLU A 56 0.19 6.68 -3.12
CA GLU A 56 -0.44 8.00 -3.19
C GLU A 56 -1.93 7.83 -3.33
N LYS A 57 -2.64 8.86 -2.92
CA LYS A 57 -4.09 8.89 -2.96
C LYS A 57 -4.49 9.83 -4.09
N ASP A 58 -5.38 9.37 -4.96
CA ASP A 58 -5.78 10.22 -6.07
C ASP A 58 -6.98 11.09 -5.66
N SER A 59 -7.49 11.87 -6.62
CA SER A 59 -8.56 12.81 -6.33
C SER A 59 -9.90 12.12 -6.06
N TYR A 60 -9.99 10.83 -6.33
CA TYR A 60 -11.21 10.06 -6.08
C TYR A 60 -11.11 9.25 -4.81
N SER A 61 -10.11 9.52 -3.99
CA SER A 61 -9.88 8.78 -2.75
C SER A 61 -9.55 7.32 -2.95
N ASN A 62 -8.91 7.02 -4.07
CA ASN A 62 -8.37 5.70 -4.33
C ASN A 62 -6.87 5.73 -4.09
N TYR A 63 -6.31 4.56 -3.80
CA TYR A 63 -4.91 4.46 -3.45
C TYR A 63 -4.19 3.61 -4.49
N VAL A 64 -2.99 4.04 -4.85
CA VAL A 64 -2.22 3.35 -5.87
C VAL A 64 -0.74 3.39 -5.49
N ILE A 65 0.00 2.38 -5.90
CA ILE A 65 1.43 2.32 -5.67
C ILE A 65 2.07 3.49 -6.38
N LYS A 66 2.84 4.26 -5.64
CA LYS A 66 3.49 5.40 -6.22
C LYS A 66 4.74 5.00 -6.95
N GLU A 67 5.49 4.11 -6.35
CA GLU A 67 6.74 3.72 -6.93
C GLU A 67 7.17 2.39 -6.35
N LYS A 68 7.79 1.57 -7.17
CA LYS A 68 8.24 0.28 -6.68
C LYS A 68 9.65 0.42 -6.21
N ILE A 69 9.79 0.56 -4.95
CA ILE A 69 11.03 0.84 -4.33
C ILE A 69 12.10 -0.17 -4.58
N GLY A 70 13.30 0.32 -4.82
CA GLY A 70 14.45 -0.54 -4.92
C GLY A 70 14.52 -1.32 -6.18
N ILE A 71 13.54 -1.14 -7.04
CA ILE A 71 13.51 -1.90 -8.23
C ILE A 71 13.85 -1.08 -9.39
N LYS A 72 13.44 0.12 -9.32
CA LYS A 72 13.67 1.02 -10.37
C LYS A 72 15.15 1.11 -10.67
N GLY A 73 15.49 0.94 -11.91
CA GLY A 73 16.87 1.00 -12.30
C GLY A 73 17.59 -0.29 -12.09
N TYR A 74 16.93 -1.28 -11.49
CA TYR A 74 17.57 -2.54 -11.25
C TYR A 74 16.99 -3.60 -12.08
N PHE A 75 15.81 -3.93 -11.82
CA PHE A 75 15.34 -5.04 -12.45
C PHE A 75 14.02 -4.87 -12.96
N TRP A 76 13.37 -3.89 -12.74
CA TRP A 76 12.20 -3.95 -13.37
C TRP A 76 12.09 -2.85 -14.13
N ILE A 77 12.65 -2.48 -13.97
CA ILE A 77 12.35 -1.72 -14.61
C ILE A 77 12.22 -1.63 -15.23
#